data_db54b0fd3577879d15463a0494a29ecf
#
_entry.id   db54b0fd3577879d15463a0494a29ecf
#
_cell.length_a   1.000
_cell.length_b   1.000
_cell.length_c   1.000
_cell.angle_alpha   90.00
_cell.angle_beta   90.00
_cell.angle_gamma   90.00
#
_symmetry.space_group_name_H-M   'P 1'
#
loop_
_entity.id
_entity.type
_entity.pdbx_description
1 polymer ?
#
loop_
_entity_poly.entity_id
_entity_poly.type
_entity_poly.pdbx_seq_one_letter_code
_entity_poly.pdbx_strand_id
1 'polypeptide(L)'
;MEAINKTIDHFDPSRTNQASKNITLIGHSMGGVLTRLLVSDSGNTIINALEQKYPQASDKINQMDPKFKSILRFKPLQGVTTAIFLAAPHQGTPYADASWARYLASFVKLPLSIVNKLGEMTLMIFGQDLPREINMTGVDNLSAKDPTIRVLAKLPISRNVTYYSIIGRENADGPLEESSDGIVPYWSSHLEGAASEKVIVSGHSVQETPEAIIELRKILRNQLVDQSSSKHTKALMAN
;
A
#
# COMPACT_ATOMS: atom_id res chain seq x y z
N MET A 1 9.53 -4.61 -3.14
CA MET A 1 10.58 -3.77 -3.78
C MET A 1 11.66 -4.59 -4.48
N GLU A 2 12.33 -5.51 -3.79
CA GLU A 2 13.48 -6.25 -4.36
C GLU A 2 13.16 -6.95 -5.69
N ALA A 3 12.05 -7.69 -5.79
CA ALA A 3 11.65 -8.37 -7.03
C ALA A 3 11.43 -7.39 -8.20
N ILE A 4 10.76 -6.27 -7.95
CA ILE A 4 10.53 -5.24 -8.97
C ILE A 4 11.87 -4.64 -9.42
N ASN A 5 12.75 -4.30 -8.48
CA ASN A 5 14.07 -3.76 -8.81
C ASN A 5 14.91 -4.76 -9.61
N LYS A 6 14.95 -6.04 -9.21
CA LYS A 6 15.64 -7.10 -9.98
C LYS A 6 15.12 -7.21 -11.41
N THR A 7 13.81 -7.13 -11.60
CA THR A 7 13.20 -7.14 -12.94
C THR A 7 13.64 -5.93 -13.75
N ILE A 8 13.59 -4.73 -13.19
CA ILE A 8 14.03 -3.51 -13.87
C ILE A 8 15.53 -3.60 -14.19
N ASP A 9 16.36 -3.98 -13.24
CA ASP A 9 17.80 -4.09 -13.42
C ASP A 9 18.20 -5.14 -14.46
N HIS A 10 17.35 -6.17 -14.66
CA HIS A 10 17.56 -7.17 -15.71
C HIS A 10 17.24 -6.63 -17.11
N PHE A 11 16.12 -5.91 -17.27
CA PHE A 11 15.66 -5.45 -18.59
C PHE A 11 16.11 -4.03 -18.95
N ASP A 12 16.43 -3.21 -17.96
CA ASP A 12 16.88 -1.82 -18.13
C ASP A 12 17.87 -1.43 -17.02
N PRO A 13 19.09 -2.01 -17.03
CA PRO A 13 20.08 -1.77 -15.96
C PRO A 13 20.51 -0.31 -15.86
N SER A 14 20.46 0.45 -16.96
CA SER A 14 20.75 1.89 -16.98
C SER A 14 19.59 2.76 -16.53
N ARG A 15 18.40 2.19 -16.34
CA ARG A 15 17.16 2.88 -15.99
C ARG A 15 16.84 4.08 -16.90
N THR A 16 17.16 3.93 -18.19
CA THR A 16 16.92 4.97 -19.20
C THR A 16 15.60 4.80 -19.92
N ASN A 17 15.06 3.58 -19.94
CA ASN A 17 13.80 3.27 -20.61
C ASN A 17 12.61 3.99 -19.96
N GLN A 18 11.69 4.45 -20.78
CA GLN A 18 10.45 5.09 -20.30
C GLN A 18 9.59 4.16 -19.44
N ALA A 19 9.57 2.86 -19.74
CA ALA A 19 8.84 1.88 -18.96
C ALA A 19 9.32 1.81 -17.50
N SER A 20 10.63 1.93 -17.28
CA SER A 20 11.22 1.93 -15.92
C SER A 20 10.99 3.24 -15.17
N LYS A 21 10.60 4.31 -15.87
CA LYS A 21 10.32 5.65 -15.31
C LYS A 21 8.83 5.96 -15.16
N ASN A 22 7.96 5.08 -15.66
CA ASN A 22 6.50 5.28 -15.68
C ASN A 22 5.78 4.00 -15.29
N ILE A 23 6.11 3.48 -14.12
CA ILE A 23 5.51 2.26 -13.59
C ILE A 23 4.15 2.61 -12.98
N THR A 24 3.14 1.83 -13.32
CA THR A 24 1.83 1.84 -12.66
C THR A 24 1.70 0.63 -11.75
N LEU A 25 1.36 0.87 -10.50
CA LEU A 25 1.02 -0.18 -9.54
C LEU A 25 -0.50 -0.26 -9.40
N ILE A 26 -1.04 -1.47 -9.48
CA ILE A 26 -2.47 -1.74 -9.27
C ILE A 26 -2.58 -2.73 -8.11
N GLY A 27 -3.30 -2.36 -7.06
CA GLY A 27 -3.47 -3.20 -5.89
C GLY A 27 -4.93 -3.38 -5.50
N HIS A 28 -5.38 -4.64 -5.39
CA HIS A 28 -6.69 -4.99 -4.89
C HIS A 28 -6.61 -5.43 -3.43
N SER A 29 -7.57 -5.00 -2.61
CA SER A 29 -7.68 -5.41 -1.22
C SER A 29 -6.37 -5.15 -0.46
N MET A 30 -5.81 -6.14 0.25
CA MET A 30 -4.52 -6.04 0.91
C MET A 30 -3.38 -5.68 -0.06
N GLY A 31 -3.44 -6.10 -1.34
CA GLY A 31 -2.50 -5.66 -2.38
C GLY A 31 -2.50 -4.15 -2.56
N GLY A 32 -3.63 -3.48 -2.33
CA GLY A 32 -3.71 -2.02 -2.31
C GLY A 32 -2.96 -1.40 -1.13
N VAL A 33 -3.04 -2.00 0.06
CA VAL A 33 -2.25 -1.55 1.23
C VAL A 33 -0.75 -1.70 0.94
N LEU A 34 -0.34 -2.83 0.38
CA LEU A 34 1.07 -3.05 -0.03
C LEU A 34 1.50 -2.05 -1.10
N THR A 35 0.65 -1.80 -2.10
CA THR A 35 0.90 -0.77 -3.14
C THR A 35 1.09 0.60 -2.51
N ARG A 36 0.25 0.97 -1.53
CA ARG A 36 0.40 2.23 -0.80
C ARG A 36 1.75 2.34 -0.11
N LEU A 37 2.22 1.29 0.55
CA LEU A 37 3.55 1.28 1.16
C LEU A 37 4.68 1.47 0.13
N LEU A 38 4.53 0.88 -1.07
CA LEU A 38 5.50 1.03 -2.14
C LEU A 38 5.59 2.45 -2.71
N VAL A 39 4.57 3.27 -2.54
CA VAL A 39 4.51 4.66 -3.02
C VAL A 39 4.59 5.70 -1.90
N SER A 40 4.77 5.27 -0.65
CA SER A 40 4.86 6.15 0.52
C SER A 40 6.30 6.35 0.99
N ASP A 41 6.53 7.48 1.65
CA ASP A 41 7.75 7.77 2.40
C ASP A 41 7.46 7.61 3.90
N SER A 42 8.09 6.65 4.55
CA SER A 42 7.88 6.46 5.98
C SER A 42 8.60 7.51 6.85
N GLY A 43 9.68 8.12 6.35
CA GLY A 43 10.48 9.03 7.15
C GLY A 43 10.84 8.42 8.50
N ASN A 44 10.49 9.11 9.57
CA ASN A 44 10.58 8.63 10.95
C ASN A 44 9.22 8.19 11.54
N THR A 45 8.14 8.24 10.78
CA THR A 45 6.78 8.04 11.30
C THR A 45 6.62 6.72 12.05
N ILE A 46 7.14 5.63 11.47
CA ILE A 46 7.04 4.29 12.09
C ILE A 46 7.91 4.22 13.35
N ILE A 47 9.14 4.73 13.29
CA ILE A 47 10.07 4.74 14.43
C ILE A 47 9.49 5.55 15.59
N ASN A 48 9.01 6.76 15.32
CA ASN A 48 8.41 7.63 16.33
C ASN A 48 7.17 6.96 16.97
N ALA A 49 6.35 6.27 16.18
CA ALA A 49 5.20 5.53 16.70
C ALA A 49 5.62 4.35 17.59
N LEU A 50 6.69 3.64 17.22
CA LEU A 50 7.25 2.56 18.06
C LEU A 50 7.82 3.09 19.36
N GLU A 51 8.60 4.17 19.32
CA GLU A 51 9.16 4.82 20.50
C GLU A 51 8.08 5.37 21.43
N GLN A 52 7.03 5.95 20.87
CA GLN A 52 5.89 6.42 21.65
C GLN A 52 5.14 5.28 22.34
N LYS A 53 4.93 4.17 21.63
CA LYS A 53 4.22 3.00 22.16
C LYS A 53 5.05 2.19 23.14
N TYR A 54 6.37 2.12 22.92
CA TYR A 54 7.34 1.33 23.67
C TYR A 54 8.56 2.17 24.08
N PRO A 55 8.42 3.13 25.01
CA PRO A 55 9.53 4.02 25.42
C PRO A 55 10.78 3.26 25.86
N GLN A 56 10.59 2.09 26.50
CA GLN A 56 11.69 1.22 26.96
C GLN A 56 12.51 0.60 25.82
N ALA A 57 11.99 0.59 24.60
CA ALA A 57 12.68 0.07 23.41
C ALA A 57 13.50 1.14 22.67
N SER A 58 13.40 2.42 23.07
CA SER A 58 13.99 3.55 22.36
C SER A 58 15.50 3.40 22.15
N ASP A 59 16.25 3.03 23.19
CA ASP A 59 17.70 2.83 23.09
C ASP A 59 18.05 1.69 22.12
N LYS A 60 17.30 0.58 22.16
CA LYS A 60 17.48 -0.57 21.26
C LYS A 60 17.17 -0.20 19.82
N ILE A 61 16.11 0.59 19.60
CA ILE A 61 15.74 1.10 18.26
C ILE A 61 16.87 2.02 17.74
N ASN A 62 17.42 2.87 18.58
CA ASN A 62 18.51 3.79 18.23
C ASN A 62 19.83 3.08 17.93
N GLN A 63 20.12 1.96 18.58
CA GLN A 63 21.29 1.13 18.34
C GLN A 63 21.10 0.06 17.26
N MET A 64 19.90 -0.04 16.67
CA MET A 64 19.57 -1.04 15.67
C MET A 64 20.46 -0.94 14.43
N ASP A 65 20.82 -2.09 13.87
CA ASP A 65 21.58 -2.19 12.61
C ASP A 65 20.89 -1.38 11.49
N PRO A 66 21.68 -0.64 10.67
CA PRO A 66 21.15 0.13 9.54
C PRO A 66 20.23 -0.65 8.60
N LYS A 67 20.49 -1.96 8.39
CA LYS A 67 19.62 -2.81 7.58
C LYS A 67 18.21 -2.94 8.16
N PHE A 68 18.11 -3.11 9.48
CA PHE A 68 16.81 -3.17 10.13
C PHE A 68 16.12 -1.80 10.17
N LYS A 69 16.88 -0.72 10.39
CA LYS A 69 16.34 0.65 10.29
C LYS A 69 15.77 0.94 8.91
N SER A 70 16.37 0.41 7.84
CA SER A 70 15.88 0.60 6.48
C SER A 70 14.52 -0.05 6.21
N ILE A 71 14.13 -1.06 7.01
CA ILE A 71 12.77 -1.65 6.93
C ILE A 71 11.74 -0.70 7.52
N LEU A 72 12.11 0.03 8.57
CA LEU A 72 11.25 1.03 9.22
C LEU A 72 11.28 2.39 8.51
N ARG A 73 12.39 2.69 7.81
CA ARG A 73 12.61 3.92 7.05
C ARG A 73 12.74 3.59 5.57
N PHE A 74 11.64 3.58 4.85
CA PHE A 74 11.64 3.30 3.43
C PHE A 74 11.23 4.53 2.61
N LYS A 75 11.63 4.53 1.37
CA LYS A 75 11.31 5.55 0.36
C LYS A 75 10.38 4.95 -0.70
N PRO A 76 9.61 5.79 -1.39
CA PRO A 76 8.82 5.35 -2.52
C PRO A 76 9.68 4.61 -3.56
N LEU A 77 9.10 3.57 -4.17
CA LEU A 77 9.74 2.84 -5.25
C LEU A 77 9.98 3.78 -6.44
N GLN A 78 11.22 3.89 -6.85
CA GLN A 78 11.61 4.76 -7.97
C GLN A 78 10.96 4.29 -9.27
N GLY A 79 10.58 5.25 -10.11
CA GLY A 79 9.95 4.99 -11.40
C GLY A 79 8.44 4.78 -11.32
N VAL A 80 7.85 4.64 -10.14
CA VAL A 80 6.40 4.60 -9.98
C VAL A 80 5.85 6.01 -10.08
N THR A 81 4.97 6.21 -11.05
CA THR A 81 4.27 7.49 -11.27
C THR A 81 2.78 7.38 -10.97
N THR A 82 2.27 6.17 -10.88
CA THR A 82 0.84 5.94 -10.69
C THR A 82 0.56 4.77 -9.76
N ALA A 83 -0.45 4.95 -8.92
CA ALA A 83 -1.01 3.89 -8.09
C ALA A 83 -2.54 3.84 -8.26
N ILE A 84 -3.11 2.65 -8.42
CA ILE A 84 -4.55 2.43 -8.51
C ILE A 84 -4.94 1.45 -7.40
N PHE A 85 -5.83 1.88 -6.55
CA PHE A 85 -6.30 1.13 -5.40
C PHE A 85 -7.72 0.62 -5.66
N LEU A 86 -7.91 -0.69 -5.53
CA LEU A 86 -9.19 -1.37 -5.74
C LEU A 86 -9.64 -1.98 -4.41
N ALA A 87 -10.74 -1.50 -3.84
CA ALA A 87 -11.29 -1.99 -2.57
C ALA A 87 -10.22 -2.18 -1.47
N ALA A 88 -9.30 -1.23 -1.35
CA ALA A 88 -8.13 -1.35 -0.47
C ALA A 88 -8.44 -0.86 0.94
N PRO A 89 -8.24 -1.68 2.00
CA PRO A 89 -8.49 -1.30 3.38
C PRO A 89 -7.36 -0.46 3.96
N HIS A 90 -7.20 0.79 3.51
CA HIS A 90 -6.12 1.68 3.93
C HIS A 90 -6.10 1.97 5.43
N GLN A 91 -7.24 1.93 6.08
CA GLN A 91 -7.42 2.13 7.52
C GLN A 91 -7.86 0.85 8.23
N GLY A 92 -7.69 -0.30 7.57
CA GLY A 92 -8.13 -1.59 8.08
C GLY A 92 -9.63 -1.85 7.91
N THR A 93 -10.10 -2.93 8.51
CA THR A 93 -11.51 -3.32 8.47
C THR A 93 -11.98 -3.74 9.86
N PRO A 94 -13.23 -3.39 10.26
CA PRO A 94 -13.82 -3.89 11.49
C PRO A 94 -14.13 -5.39 11.43
N TYR A 95 -14.23 -5.96 10.23
CA TYR A 95 -14.55 -7.35 9.96
C TYR A 95 -13.32 -8.28 9.92
N ALA A 96 -12.14 -7.81 10.40
CA ALA A 96 -10.91 -8.62 10.46
C ALA A 96 -11.00 -9.85 11.39
N ASP A 97 -12.22 -10.24 11.81
CA ASP A 97 -12.50 -11.43 12.58
C ASP A 97 -12.47 -12.71 11.70
N ALA A 98 -12.52 -13.87 12.30
CA ALA A 98 -12.18 -15.19 11.79
C ALA A 98 -12.52 -15.53 10.30
N SER A 99 -13.54 -14.91 9.71
CA SER A 99 -13.93 -15.21 8.31
C SER A 99 -13.07 -14.48 7.29
N TRP A 100 -12.77 -13.22 7.52
CA TRP A 100 -11.87 -12.40 6.71
C TRP A 100 -10.43 -12.89 6.83
N ALA A 101 -9.99 -13.21 8.06
CA ALA A 101 -8.69 -13.79 8.32
C ALA A 101 -8.45 -15.07 7.50
N ARG A 102 -9.45 -15.94 7.41
CA ARG A 102 -9.40 -17.17 6.59
C ARG A 102 -9.37 -16.87 5.08
N TYR A 103 -10.13 -15.88 4.63
CA TYR A 103 -10.13 -15.46 3.23
C TYR A 103 -8.76 -14.93 2.84
N LEU A 104 -8.15 -14.03 3.61
CA LEU A 104 -6.80 -13.52 3.34
C LEU A 104 -5.71 -14.57 3.53
N ALA A 105 -5.80 -15.43 4.53
CA ALA A 105 -4.84 -16.49 4.75
C ALA A 105 -4.76 -17.47 3.56
N SER A 106 -5.83 -17.59 2.76
CA SER A 106 -5.82 -18.38 1.53
C SER A 106 -4.96 -17.73 0.41
N PHE A 107 -4.77 -16.41 0.43
CA PHE A 107 -4.02 -15.67 -0.58
C PHE A 107 -2.60 -15.27 -0.15
N VAL A 108 -2.32 -15.22 1.15
CA VAL A 108 -1.06 -14.70 1.68
C VAL A 108 -0.29 -15.78 2.41
N LYS A 109 0.55 -16.47 1.68
CA LYS A 109 1.69 -17.19 2.26
C LYS A 109 2.88 -16.22 2.25
N LEU A 110 3.11 -15.52 3.36
CA LEU A 110 4.35 -14.75 3.51
C LEU A 110 5.53 -15.72 3.36
N PRO A 111 6.53 -15.42 2.52
CA PRO A 111 7.74 -16.22 2.45
C PRO A 111 8.35 -16.36 3.85
N LEU A 112 8.79 -17.56 4.19
CA LEU A 112 9.37 -17.87 5.50
C LEU A 112 10.53 -16.91 5.86
N SER A 113 11.27 -16.44 4.83
CA SER A 113 12.32 -15.44 4.99
C SER A 113 11.83 -14.09 5.51
N ILE A 114 10.60 -13.68 5.19
CA ILE A 114 10.01 -12.43 5.71
C ILE A 114 9.54 -12.66 7.14
N VAL A 115 8.91 -13.79 7.42
CA VAL A 115 8.46 -14.15 8.78
C VAL A 115 9.66 -14.22 9.72
N ASN A 116 10.76 -14.86 9.31
CA ASN A 116 11.98 -14.95 10.11
C ASN A 116 12.59 -13.57 10.37
N LYS A 117 12.69 -12.69 9.36
CA LYS A 117 13.22 -11.32 9.54
C LYS A 117 12.37 -10.49 10.48
N LEU A 118 11.05 -10.58 10.40
CA LEU A 118 10.16 -9.91 11.35
C LEU A 118 10.33 -10.46 12.77
N GLY A 119 10.48 -11.78 12.89
CA GLY A 119 10.78 -12.45 14.16
C GLY A 119 12.08 -11.97 14.78
N GLU A 120 13.17 -11.93 13.99
CA GLU A 120 14.47 -11.42 14.41
C GLU A 120 14.40 -9.97 14.87
N MET A 121 13.70 -9.09 14.12
CA MET A 121 13.48 -7.71 14.54
C MET A 121 12.72 -7.60 15.85
N THR A 122 11.68 -8.38 16.01
CA THR A 122 10.85 -8.38 17.22
C THR A 122 11.66 -8.83 18.43
N LEU A 123 12.43 -9.92 18.31
CA LEU A 123 13.33 -10.39 19.35
C LEU A 123 14.44 -9.38 19.68
N MET A 124 14.97 -8.69 18.68
CA MET A 124 15.99 -7.65 18.88
C MET A 124 15.44 -6.45 19.64
N ILE A 125 14.22 -6.01 19.35
CA ILE A 125 13.59 -4.84 20.00
C ILE A 125 13.12 -5.18 21.42
N PHE A 126 12.46 -6.32 21.59
CA PHE A 126 11.76 -6.66 22.83
C PHE A 126 12.46 -7.73 23.68
N GLY A 127 13.42 -8.48 23.11
CA GLY A 127 14.04 -9.62 23.79
C GLY A 127 13.03 -10.73 24.05
N GLN A 128 13.06 -11.30 25.27
CA GLN A 128 12.08 -12.29 25.71
C GLN A 128 10.77 -11.67 26.24
N ASP A 129 10.76 -10.35 26.47
CA ASP A 129 9.59 -9.60 26.94
C ASP A 129 8.70 -9.17 25.76
N LEU A 130 8.32 -10.13 24.92
CA LEU A 130 7.42 -9.91 23.81
C LEU A 130 6.06 -9.41 24.29
N PRO A 131 5.61 -8.22 23.89
CA PRO A 131 4.25 -7.79 24.16
C PRO A 131 3.26 -8.80 23.55
N ARG A 132 2.31 -9.28 24.35
CA ARG A 132 1.29 -10.27 23.92
C ARG A 132 0.45 -9.79 22.72
N GLU A 133 0.55 -8.51 22.40
CA GLU A 133 -0.19 -7.84 21.33
C GLU A 133 0.51 -7.91 19.96
N ILE A 134 1.77 -8.40 19.90
CA ILE A 134 2.49 -8.57 18.63
C ILE A 134 2.13 -9.92 18.04
N ASN A 135 1.03 -9.95 17.31
CA ASN A 135 0.67 -11.08 16.48
C ASN A 135 1.45 -11.03 15.16
N MET A 136 2.21 -12.09 14.88
CA MET A 136 3.05 -12.19 13.69
C MET A 136 2.30 -12.70 12.45
N THR A 137 0.98 -12.88 12.52
CA THR A 137 0.17 -13.28 11.38
C THR A 137 -0.25 -12.03 10.60
N GLY A 138 0.13 -11.96 9.31
CA GLY A 138 -0.11 -10.78 8.46
C GLY A 138 -1.60 -10.42 8.28
N VAL A 139 -2.51 -11.26 8.76
CA VAL A 139 -3.96 -11.10 8.65
C VAL A 139 -4.53 -10.31 9.82
N ASP A 140 -4.06 -10.59 11.02
CA ASP A 140 -4.49 -9.86 12.24
C ASP A 140 -4.09 -8.38 12.17
N ASN A 141 -3.03 -8.07 11.41
CA ASN A 141 -2.51 -6.72 11.21
C ASN A 141 -3.38 -5.82 10.31
N LEU A 142 -4.43 -6.33 9.69
CA LEU A 142 -5.39 -5.52 8.92
C LEU A 142 -6.63 -5.12 9.72
N SER A 143 -6.70 -5.47 11.00
CA SER A 143 -7.75 -4.97 11.88
C SER A 143 -7.68 -3.45 12.01
N ALA A 144 -8.80 -2.75 11.85
CA ALA A 144 -8.88 -1.32 12.11
C ALA A 144 -8.53 -0.95 13.57
N LYS A 145 -8.53 -1.93 14.48
CA LYS A 145 -8.11 -1.77 15.87
C LYS A 145 -6.58 -1.84 16.02
N ASP A 146 -5.86 -2.40 15.03
CA ASP A 146 -4.42 -2.54 15.12
C ASP A 146 -3.72 -1.15 15.04
N PRO A 147 -2.92 -0.79 16.03
CA PRO A 147 -2.18 0.47 16.03
C PRO A 147 -1.25 0.61 14.83
N THR A 148 -0.72 -0.49 14.31
CA THR A 148 0.20 -0.51 13.17
C THR A 148 -0.50 -0.02 11.90
N ILE A 149 -1.72 -0.52 11.63
CA ILE A 149 -2.49 -0.09 10.45
C ILE A 149 -2.79 1.41 10.52
N ARG A 150 -3.08 1.93 11.71
CA ARG A 150 -3.30 3.37 11.91
C ARG A 150 -2.07 4.22 11.66
N VAL A 151 -0.88 3.71 11.98
CA VAL A 151 0.39 4.37 11.67
C VAL A 151 0.66 4.33 10.18
N LEU A 152 0.49 3.17 9.54
CA LEU A 152 0.68 3.00 8.11
C LEU A 152 -0.32 3.84 7.30
N ALA A 153 -1.55 3.98 7.78
CA ALA A 153 -2.57 4.84 7.17
C ALA A 153 -2.21 6.33 7.15
N LYS A 154 -1.31 6.77 8.02
CA LYS A 154 -0.83 8.16 8.08
C LYS A 154 0.38 8.43 7.18
N LEU A 155 0.97 7.40 6.58
CA LEU A 155 2.13 7.58 5.70
C LEU A 155 1.71 8.39 4.46
N PRO A 156 2.44 9.47 4.14
CA PRO A 156 2.14 10.26 2.97
C PRO A 156 2.50 9.50 1.69
N ILE A 157 1.59 9.49 0.72
CA ILE A 157 1.90 9.07 -0.64
C ILE A 157 2.83 10.12 -1.25
N SER A 158 3.84 9.66 -1.99
CA SER A 158 4.79 10.53 -2.66
C SER A 158 4.08 11.52 -3.59
N ARG A 159 4.49 12.79 -3.57
CA ARG A 159 3.96 13.83 -4.45
C ARG A 159 4.22 13.57 -5.94
N ASN A 160 5.14 12.67 -6.25
CA ASN A 160 5.46 12.26 -7.62
C ASN A 160 4.53 11.14 -8.13
N VAL A 161 3.59 10.66 -7.31
CA VAL A 161 2.67 9.58 -7.64
C VAL A 161 1.25 10.12 -7.70
N THR A 162 0.66 10.02 -8.88
CA THR A 162 -0.79 10.23 -9.05
C THR A 162 -1.52 8.94 -8.65
N TYR A 163 -2.55 9.05 -7.83
CA TYR A 163 -3.27 7.86 -7.39
C TYR A 163 -4.78 7.98 -7.60
N TYR A 164 -5.40 6.82 -7.73
CA TYR A 164 -6.80 6.62 -8.06
C TYR A 164 -7.41 5.58 -7.15
N SER A 165 -8.68 5.73 -6.80
CA SER A 165 -9.44 4.76 -6.01
C SER A 165 -10.64 4.22 -6.78
N ILE A 166 -10.84 2.90 -6.74
CA ILE A 166 -12.05 2.24 -7.21
C ILE A 166 -12.60 1.46 -6.00
N ILE A 167 -13.79 1.85 -5.54
CA ILE A 167 -14.38 1.40 -4.29
C ILE A 167 -15.66 0.65 -4.59
N GLY A 168 -15.83 -0.54 -4.00
CA GLY A 168 -17.09 -1.28 -4.02
C GLY A 168 -18.04 -0.80 -2.93
N ARG A 169 -19.34 -0.86 -3.19
CA ARG A 169 -20.42 -0.78 -2.18
C ARG A 169 -21.51 -1.78 -2.53
N GLU A 170 -21.92 -2.62 -1.57
CA GLU A 170 -22.94 -3.65 -1.85
C GLU A 170 -24.29 -3.06 -2.22
N ASN A 171 -24.69 -1.96 -1.58
CA ASN A 171 -26.00 -1.34 -1.78
C ASN A 171 -25.85 0.07 -2.35
N ALA A 172 -26.69 0.41 -3.32
CA ALA A 172 -26.75 1.75 -3.87
C ALA A 172 -27.39 2.78 -2.91
N ASP A 173 -28.19 2.29 -1.97
CA ASP A 173 -28.96 3.10 -1.05
C ASP A 173 -28.15 3.50 0.19
N GLY A 174 -28.57 4.60 0.84
CA GLY A 174 -27.97 5.12 2.06
C GLY A 174 -26.72 6.00 1.85
N PRO A 175 -26.21 6.58 2.94
CA PRO A 175 -25.03 7.43 2.94
C PRO A 175 -23.79 6.66 2.48
N LEU A 176 -22.97 7.29 1.64
CA LEU A 176 -21.77 6.67 1.13
C LEU A 176 -20.77 6.36 2.24
N GLU A 177 -20.66 7.24 3.22
CA GLU A 177 -19.75 7.16 4.36
C GLU A 177 -20.01 5.92 5.24
N GLU A 178 -21.24 5.45 5.25
CA GLU A 178 -21.68 4.27 6.01
C GLU A 178 -21.65 2.98 5.18
N SER A 179 -21.37 3.10 3.87
CA SER A 179 -21.38 1.98 2.95
C SER A 179 -20.14 1.07 3.10
N SER A 180 -20.29 -0.15 2.60
CA SER A 180 -19.23 -1.17 2.56
C SER A 180 -19.42 -2.05 1.33
N ASP A 181 -18.32 -2.65 0.87
CA ASP A 181 -18.34 -3.73 -0.13
C ASP A 181 -18.56 -5.13 0.49
N GLY A 182 -19.06 -5.17 1.73
CA GLY A 182 -19.25 -6.37 2.55
C GLY A 182 -18.04 -6.76 3.38
N ILE A 183 -16.86 -6.20 3.08
CA ILE A 183 -15.58 -6.50 3.76
C ILE A 183 -14.89 -5.21 4.19
N VAL A 184 -14.75 -4.26 3.26
CA VAL A 184 -14.05 -3.00 3.48
C VAL A 184 -15.06 -1.85 3.47
N PRO A 185 -15.18 -1.11 4.60
CA PRO A 185 -16.01 0.08 4.63
C PRO A 185 -15.47 1.18 3.72
N TYR A 186 -16.35 2.00 3.18
CA TYR A 186 -15.97 3.15 2.35
C TYR A 186 -14.93 4.04 3.02
N TRP A 187 -15.10 4.41 4.29
CA TRP A 187 -14.15 5.25 5.03
C TRP A 187 -12.73 4.68 5.08
N SER A 188 -12.59 3.36 4.95
CA SER A 188 -11.27 2.70 4.91
C SER A 188 -10.65 2.68 3.52
N SER A 189 -11.47 2.59 2.46
CA SER A 189 -11.01 2.60 1.06
C SER A 189 -10.82 4.00 0.50
N HIS A 190 -11.51 4.98 1.06
CA HIS A 190 -11.39 6.39 0.67
C HIS A 190 -10.01 6.95 0.96
N LEU A 191 -9.44 7.64 -0.01
CA LEU A 191 -8.16 8.36 0.12
C LEU A 191 -8.34 9.80 -0.34
N GLU A 192 -8.17 10.72 0.61
CA GLU A 192 -8.13 12.13 0.28
C GLU A 192 -6.99 12.44 -0.71
N GLY A 193 -7.26 13.31 -1.70
CA GLY A 193 -6.29 13.71 -2.71
C GLY A 193 -6.16 12.74 -3.88
N ALA A 194 -6.99 11.70 -3.99
CA ALA A 194 -7.05 10.86 -5.17
C ALA A 194 -7.44 11.69 -6.41
N ALA A 195 -6.74 11.48 -7.54
CA ALA A 195 -7.04 12.15 -8.80
C ALA A 195 -8.43 11.82 -9.34
N SER A 196 -8.91 10.60 -9.06
CA SER A 196 -10.34 10.25 -9.15
C SER A 196 -10.67 9.14 -8.16
N GLU A 197 -11.91 9.15 -7.72
CA GLU A 197 -12.53 8.10 -6.94
C GLU A 197 -13.77 7.61 -7.66
N LYS A 198 -13.83 6.31 -7.95
CA LYS A 198 -14.98 5.67 -8.59
C LYS A 198 -15.62 4.70 -7.62
N VAL A 199 -16.83 4.99 -7.21
CA VAL A 199 -17.65 4.07 -6.41
C VAL A 199 -18.54 3.25 -7.34
N ILE A 200 -18.55 1.93 -7.15
CA ILE A 200 -19.27 0.95 -7.96
C ILE A 200 -20.15 0.11 -7.05
N VAL A 201 -21.38 -0.12 -7.46
CA VAL A 201 -22.30 -1.03 -6.75
C VAL A 201 -21.84 -2.45 -7.01
N SER A 202 -21.09 -3.00 -6.06
CA SER A 202 -20.53 -4.35 -6.10
C SER A 202 -20.06 -4.79 -4.72
N GLY A 203 -19.85 -6.09 -4.52
CA GLY A 203 -19.12 -6.63 -3.39
C GLY A 203 -17.61 -6.38 -3.52
N HIS A 204 -16.84 -7.02 -2.63
CA HIS A 204 -15.39 -6.83 -2.50
C HIS A 204 -14.57 -7.16 -3.76
N SER A 205 -15.05 -8.04 -4.62
CA SER A 205 -14.41 -8.36 -5.92
C SER A 205 -14.69 -7.30 -7.00
N VAL A 206 -14.61 -6.02 -6.65
CA VAL A 206 -14.91 -4.87 -7.53
C VAL A 206 -14.11 -4.91 -8.84
N GLN A 207 -12.90 -5.46 -8.83
CA GLN A 207 -12.02 -5.59 -10.01
C GLN A 207 -12.60 -6.47 -11.12
N GLU A 208 -13.60 -7.29 -10.83
CA GLU A 208 -14.27 -8.17 -11.79
C GLU A 208 -15.43 -7.49 -12.52
N THR A 209 -15.82 -6.29 -12.06
CA THR A 209 -16.95 -5.57 -12.65
C THR A 209 -16.57 -4.90 -13.98
N PRO A 210 -17.48 -4.85 -14.97
CA PRO A 210 -17.24 -4.12 -16.20
C PRO A 210 -16.89 -2.65 -15.98
N GLU A 211 -17.52 -2.00 -15.01
CA GLU A 211 -17.31 -0.60 -14.65
C GLU A 211 -15.88 -0.35 -14.15
N ALA A 212 -15.33 -1.25 -13.31
CA ALA A 212 -13.96 -1.15 -12.85
C ALA A 212 -12.96 -1.37 -13.99
N ILE A 213 -13.23 -2.32 -14.89
CA ILE A 213 -12.40 -2.59 -16.06
C ILE A 213 -12.36 -1.37 -16.98
N ILE A 214 -13.53 -0.74 -17.22
CA ILE A 214 -13.63 0.47 -18.03
C ILE A 214 -12.85 1.63 -17.39
N GLU A 215 -13.00 1.83 -16.08
CA GLU A 215 -12.29 2.91 -15.37
C GLU A 215 -10.77 2.67 -15.36
N LEU A 216 -10.32 1.44 -15.12
CA LEU A 216 -8.90 1.07 -15.23
C LEU A 216 -8.34 1.39 -16.63
N ARG A 217 -9.05 0.99 -17.68
CA ARG A 217 -8.64 1.28 -19.06
C ARG A 217 -8.57 2.78 -19.35
N LYS A 218 -9.52 3.56 -18.83
CA LYS A 218 -9.54 5.02 -18.97
C LYS A 218 -8.32 5.65 -18.28
N ILE A 219 -8.04 5.28 -17.02
CA ILE A 219 -6.88 5.76 -16.27
C ILE A 219 -5.58 5.45 -17.02
N LEU A 220 -5.38 4.19 -17.44
CA LEU A 220 -4.17 3.76 -18.13
C LEU A 220 -3.99 4.45 -19.50
N ARG A 221 -5.07 4.68 -20.25
CA ARG A 221 -5.02 5.40 -21.52
C ARG A 221 -4.64 6.86 -21.35
N ASN A 222 -5.23 7.54 -20.36
CA ASN A 222 -4.92 8.95 -20.09
C ASN A 222 -3.42 9.12 -19.78
N GLN A 223 -2.83 8.22 -19.03
CA GLN A 223 -1.39 8.25 -18.74
C GLN A 223 -0.51 8.12 -20.00
N LEU A 224 -0.91 7.27 -20.96
CA LEU A 224 -0.18 7.13 -22.22
C LEU A 224 -0.25 8.41 -23.06
N VAL A 225 -1.40 9.10 -23.05
CA VAL A 225 -1.59 10.38 -23.76
C VAL A 225 -0.75 11.49 -23.13
N ASP A 226 -0.76 11.61 -21.79
CA ASP A 226 0.00 12.61 -21.06
C ASP A 226 1.51 12.46 -21.29
N GLN A 227 1.99 11.21 -21.31
CA GLN A 227 3.38 10.90 -21.62
C GLN A 227 3.77 11.29 -23.06
N SER A 228 2.89 11.11 -24.03
CA SER A 228 3.14 11.48 -25.42
C SER A 228 3.17 13.00 -25.60
N SER A 229 2.26 13.71 -24.94
CA SER A 229 2.19 15.18 -24.96
C SER A 229 3.41 15.83 -24.33
N SER A 230 3.86 15.31 -23.19
CA SER A 230 5.07 15.78 -22.49
C SER A 230 6.35 15.59 -23.32
N LYS A 231 6.43 14.53 -24.11
CA LYS A 231 7.55 14.32 -25.05
C LYS A 231 7.54 15.33 -26.18
N HIS A 232 6.39 15.62 -26.73
CA HIS A 232 6.24 16.58 -27.83
C HIS A 232 6.65 17.99 -27.40
N THR A 233 6.22 18.41 -26.21
CA THR A 233 6.57 19.72 -25.62
C THR A 233 8.08 19.83 -25.35
N LYS A 234 8.70 18.78 -24.80
CA LYS A 234 10.17 18.77 -24.55
C LYS A 234 10.99 18.79 -25.84
N ALA A 235 10.53 18.14 -26.90
CA ALA A 235 11.17 18.16 -28.21
C ALA A 235 11.09 19.56 -28.89
N LEU A 236 9.98 20.27 -28.70
CA LEU A 236 9.80 21.62 -29.19
C LEU A 236 10.62 22.69 -28.43
N MET A 237 10.94 22.45 -27.17
CA MET A 237 11.77 23.37 -26.35
C MET A 237 13.29 23.10 -26.51
N ALA A 238 13.69 22.03 -27.15
CA ALA A 238 15.08 21.64 -27.35
C ALA A 238 15.64 22.03 -28.75
N ASN A 239 14.80 22.59 -29.61
CA ASN A 239 15.14 23.19 -30.92
C ASN A 239 15.01 24.71 -30.84
#